data_352e9a4246137bc4ddcb69cd29696e95
#
_entry.id   352e9a4246137bc4ddcb69cd29696e95
#
_cell.length_a   1.000
_cell.length_b   1.000
_cell.length_c   1.000
_cell.angle_alpha   90.00
_cell.angle_beta   90.00
_cell.angle_gamma   90.00
#
_symmetry.space_group_name_H-M   'P 1'
#
loop_
_entity.id
_entity.type
_entity.pdbx_description
1 polymer ?
#
loop_
_entity_poly.entity_id
_entity_poly.type
_entity_poly.pdbx_seq_one_letter_code
_entity_poly.pdbx_strand_id
1 'polypeptide(L)'
;MAKINDIQNIIKQAAAKNNMPTYAENGNAALQPQINEPVIPLPTNANVPTKSPSTTPAGPQPTPQQALKAFIKANLREGVDYGKIPNVPNNQLFKPGAAKIINFLRLRPQVQLLHTVFDPETKAISYTVKVTLVNEDGIAVTEALGASNTLEPKFAKAGMGAQNLVVSQAVKRATVSAVKNLIC
;
A
#
# COMPACT_ATOMS: atom_id res chain seq x y z
N MET A 1 -13.66 37.89 22.07
CA MET A 1 -13.28 36.53 22.51
C MET A 1 -14.56 35.70 22.66
N ALA A 2 -14.88 34.85 21.70
CA ALA A 2 -16.00 33.93 21.80
C ALA A 2 -15.67 32.88 22.88
N LYS A 3 -16.60 32.71 23.82
CA LYS A 3 -16.42 31.83 24.96
C LYS A 3 -16.48 30.36 24.49
N ILE A 4 -15.61 29.52 25.03
CA ILE A 4 -15.51 28.08 24.73
C ILE A 4 -16.88 27.36 24.76
N ASN A 5 -17.84 27.86 25.55
CA ASN A 5 -19.22 27.35 25.64
C ASN A 5 -20.01 27.49 24.32
N ASP A 6 -19.69 28.45 23.46
CA ASP A 6 -20.41 28.66 22.19
C ASP A 6 -20.04 27.59 21.17
N ILE A 7 -18.78 27.14 21.19
CA ILE A 7 -18.30 26.08 20.29
C ILE A 7 -18.92 24.71 20.64
N GLN A 8 -19.09 24.43 21.94
CA GLN A 8 -19.74 23.18 22.39
C GLN A 8 -21.23 23.13 22.03
N ASN A 9 -21.91 24.28 22.02
CA ASN A 9 -23.31 24.35 21.62
C ASN A 9 -23.49 24.17 20.10
N ILE A 10 -22.56 24.67 19.28
CA ILE A 10 -22.56 24.46 17.82
C ILE A 10 -22.34 22.97 17.49
N ILE A 11 -21.45 22.30 18.20
CA ILE A 11 -21.18 20.86 18.01
C ILE A 11 -22.41 20.01 18.41
N LYS A 12 -23.09 20.34 19.50
CA LYS A 12 -24.32 19.65 19.90
C LYS A 12 -25.47 19.84 18.92
N GLN A 13 -25.62 21.05 18.35
CA GLN A 13 -26.66 21.31 17.33
C GLN A 13 -26.37 20.62 16.00
N ALA A 14 -25.10 20.48 15.62
CA ALA A 14 -24.70 19.74 14.41
C ALA A 14 -24.94 18.23 14.54
N ALA A 15 -24.71 17.67 15.73
CA ALA A 15 -24.97 16.25 16.01
C ALA A 15 -26.47 15.89 16.03
N ALA A 16 -27.33 16.84 16.42
CA ALA A 16 -28.78 16.62 16.44
C ALA A 16 -29.47 16.69 15.06
N LYS A 17 -28.81 17.28 14.05
CA LYS A 17 -29.33 17.40 12.68
C LYS A 17 -28.90 16.29 11.72
N ASN A 18 -27.91 15.50 12.07
CA ASN A 18 -27.50 14.34 11.29
C ASN A 18 -28.17 13.08 11.84
N ASN A 19 -29.36 12.80 11.30
CA ASN A 19 -30.06 11.52 11.50
C ASN A 19 -29.28 10.42 10.75
N MET A 20 -28.14 9.98 11.29
CA MET A 20 -27.48 8.78 10.84
C MET A 20 -28.22 7.58 11.40
N PRO A 21 -28.61 6.60 10.57
CA PRO A 21 -29.20 5.36 11.07
C PRO A 21 -28.16 4.65 11.96
N THR A 22 -28.47 4.50 13.23
CA THR A 22 -27.74 3.64 14.15
C THR A 22 -27.91 2.21 13.65
N TYR A 23 -26.83 1.58 13.23
CA TYR A 23 -26.79 0.13 13.06
C TYR A 23 -27.00 -0.50 14.44
N ALA A 24 -28.19 -1.04 14.65
CA ALA A 24 -28.50 -1.84 15.82
C ALA A 24 -27.60 -3.07 15.82
N GLU A 25 -26.88 -3.26 16.92
CA GLU A 25 -26.26 -4.53 17.28
C GLU A 25 -27.36 -5.58 17.36
N ASN A 26 -27.55 -6.37 16.33
CA ASN A 26 -28.34 -7.60 16.43
C ASN A 26 -27.42 -8.73 16.80
N GLY A 27 -27.75 -9.23 18.00
CA GLY A 27 -27.09 -10.31 18.68
C GLY A 27 -26.95 -11.60 17.87
N ASN A 28 -25.95 -12.33 18.28
CA ASN A 28 -25.65 -13.73 18.03
C ASN A 28 -26.91 -14.59 17.83
N ALA A 29 -27.10 -15.06 16.61
CA ALA A 29 -27.77 -16.33 16.34
C ALA A 29 -26.80 -17.19 15.55
N ALA A 30 -26.16 -18.12 16.24
CA ALA A 30 -25.34 -19.15 15.69
C ALA A 30 -26.17 -20.05 14.77
N LEU A 31 -26.03 -19.87 13.46
CA LEU A 31 -26.41 -20.88 12.49
C LEU A 31 -25.14 -21.64 12.10
N GLN A 32 -24.92 -22.76 12.78
CA GLN A 32 -24.00 -23.80 12.33
C GLN A 32 -24.66 -24.53 11.14
N PRO A 33 -24.07 -24.54 9.94
CA PRO A 33 -24.45 -25.51 8.95
C PRO A 33 -23.87 -26.85 9.34
N GLN A 34 -24.71 -27.80 9.72
CA GLN A 34 -24.35 -29.20 9.81
C GLN A 34 -24.15 -29.73 8.40
N ILE A 35 -22.90 -29.81 7.99
CA ILE A 35 -22.54 -30.56 6.78
C ILE A 35 -22.23 -31.99 7.22
N ASN A 36 -23.24 -32.86 7.10
CA ASN A 36 -23.03 -34.28 7.14
C ASN A 36 -22.51 -34.75 5.76
N GLU A 37 -21.22 -34.65 5.55
CA GLU A 37 -20.57 -35.33 4.43
C GLU A 37 -20.05 -36.71 4.89
N PRO A 38 -20.33 -37.78 4.13
CA PRO A 38 -19.80 -39.09 4.47
C PRO A 38 -18.28 -39.09 4.27
N VAL A 39 -17.55 -39.43 5.33
CA VAL A 39 -16.10 -39.63 5.32
C VAL A 39 -15.78 -40.82 4.43
N ILE A 40 -15.29 -40.54 3.23
CA ILE A 40 -14.69 -41.52 2.34
C ILE A 40 -13.27 -41.83 2.89
N PRO A 41 -12.94 -43.06 3.29
CA PRO A 41 -11.58 -43.38 3.74
C PRO A 41 -10.61 -43.27 2.56
N LEU A 42 -9.58 -42.42 2.71
CA LEU A 42 -8.46 -42.37 1.77
C LEU A 42 -7.73 -43.71 1.74
N PRO A 43 -7.41 -44.23 0.54
CA PRO A 43 -6.57 -45.42 0.42
C PRO A 43 -5.14 -45.12 0.95
N THR A 44 -4.74 -45.85 1.96
CA THR A 44 -3.38 -45.88 2.50
C THR A 44 -2.45 -46.50 1.45
N ASN A 45 -1.82 -45.70 0.63
CA ASN A 45 -0.78 -46.13 -0.29
C ASN A 45 0.56 -46.15 0.47
N ALA A 46 0.83 -47.26 1.13
CA ALA A 46 2.17 -47.61 1.62
C ALA A 46 3.03 -47.99 0.42
N ASN A 47 3.95 -47.10 0.05
CA ASN A 47 5.22 -47.30 -0.65
C ASN A 47 5.58 -46.09 -1.51
N VAL A 48 5.99 -45.02 -0.84
CA VAL A 48 6.79 -43.97 -1.48
C VAL A 48 8.23 -44.22 -1.02
N PRO A 49 9.17 -44.56 -1.91
CA PRO A 49 10.59 -44.66 -1.52
C PRO A 49 11.05 -43.26 -1.15
N THR A 50 11.37 -43.07 0.12
CA THR A 50 11.99 -41.86 0.68
C THR A 50 13.38 -41.71 0.06
N LYS A 51 13.45 -41.00 -1.07
CA LYS A 51 14.72 -40.56 -1.60
C LYS A 51 15.22 -39.49 -0.65
N SER A 52 16.17 -39.85 0.20
CA SER A 52 16.90 -38.92 1.05
C SER A 52 17.40 -37.73 0.19
N PRO A 53 17.15 -36.47 0.58
CA PRO A 53 17.72 -35.36 -0.15
C PRO A 53 19.23 -35.43 0.02
N SER A 54 19.91 -35.64 -1.11
CA SER A 54 21.36 -35.52 -1.23
C SER A 54 21.76 -34.14 -0.73
N THR A 55 22.36 -34.08 0.46
CA THR A 55 22.94 -32.87 1.04
C THR A 55 24.22 -32.54 0.28
N THR A 56 24.10 -31.91 -0.88
CA THR A 56 25.21 -31.17 -1.46
C THR A 56 25.50 -30.00 -0.52
N PRO A 57 26.73 -29.76 -0.05
CA PRO A 57 27.06 -28.66 0.80
C PRO A 57 26.71 -27.36 0.04
N ALA A 58 25.66 -26.68 0.48
CA ALA A 58 25.28 -25.42 -0.08
C ALA A 58 26.41 -24.43 0.20
N GLY A 59 27.03 -23.91 -0.84
CA GLY A 59 27.96 -22.79 -0.72
C GLY A 59 27.31 -21.62 0.02
N PRO A 60 28.05 -20.62 0.47
CA PRO A 60 27.52 -19.52 1.27
C PRO A 60 26.31 -18.89 0.60
N GLN A 61 25.15 -19.01 1.22
CA GLN A 61 23.89 -18.46 0.72
C GLN A 61 24.01 -16.92 0.66
N PRO A 62 23.59 -16.30 -0.44
CA PRO A 62 23.66 -14.84 -0.55
C PRO A 62 22.79 -14.19 0.55
N THR A 63 23.30 -13.13 1.16
CA THR A 63 22.51 -12.35 2.10
C THR A 63 21.28 -11.74 1.40
N PRO A 64 20.17 -11.44 2.12
CA PRO A 64 18.99 -10.82 1.53
C PRO A 64 19.31 -9.55 0.72
N GLN A 65 20.27 -8.75 1.18
CA GLN A 65 20.71 -7.54 0.47
C GLN A 65 21.46 -7.89 -0.83
N GLN A 66 22.29 -8.92 -0.81
CA GLN A 66 22.99 -9.40 -2.03
C GLN A 66 21.99 -9.95 -3.04
N ALA A 67 21.00 -10.71 -2.59
CA ALA A 67 19.93 -11.25 -3.44
C ALA A 67 19.12 -10.10 -4.07
N LEU A 68 18.76 -9.06 -3.31
CA LEU A 68 18.04 -7.90 -3.81
C LEU A 68 18.88 -7.12 -4.85
N LYS A 69 20.16 -6.88 -4.57
CA LYS A 69 21.06 -6.21 -5.53
C LYS A 69 21.20 -7.01 -6.83
N ALA A 70 21.36 -8.32 -6.76
CA ALA A 70 21.41 -9.20 -7.91
C ALA A 70 20.09 -9.17 -8.70
N PHE A 71 18.95 -9.21 -8.02
CA PHE A 71 17.63 -9.09 -8.65
C PHE A 71 17.48 -7.76 -9.40
N ILE A 72 17.80 -6.64 -8.76
CA ILE A 72 17.72 -5.31 -9.35
C ILE A 72 18.54 -5.25 -10.64
N LYS A 73 19.80 -5.71 -10.59
CA LYS A 73 20.71 -5.72 -11.74
C LYS A 73 20.21 -6.58 -12.91
N ALA A 74 19.58 -7.71 -12.61
CA ALA A 74 19.12 -8.66 -13.62
C ALA A 74 17.74 -8.30 -14.22
N ASN A 75 16.86 -7.65 -13.47
CA ASN A 75 15.44 -7.55 -13.82
C ASN A 75 14.95 -6.12 -14.08
N LEU A 76 15.65 -5.07 -13.62
CA LEU A 76 15.27 -3.70 -13.86
C LEU A 76 15.92 -3.15 -15.12
N ARG A 77 15.12 -2.49 -15.97
CA ARG A 77 15.53 -1.91 -17.26
C ARG A 77 15.55 -0.39 -17.18
N GLU A 78 16.63 0.21 -17.67
CA GLU A 78 16.70 1.65 -17.80
C GLU A 78 15.66 2.17 -18.81
N GLY A 79 15.10 3.34 -18.56
CA GLY A 79 14.03 3.94 -19.36
C GLY A 79 12.62 3.39 -19.07
N VAL A 80 12.49 2.21 -18.43
CA VAL A 80 11.21 1.58 -18.09
C VAL A 80 10.99 1.50 -16.58
N ASP A 81 11.94 0.94 -15.86
CA ASP A 81 11.88 0.66 -14.43
C ASP A 81 12.58 1.73 -13.59
N TYR A 82 13.60 2.36 -14.16
CA TYR A 82 14.33 3.48 -13.59
C TYR A 82 14.92 4.35 -14.71
N GLY A 83 15.35 5.55 -14.38
CA GLY A 83 16.00 6.42 -15.35
C GLY A 83 16.06 7.87 -14.87
N LYS A 84 16.55 8.74 -15.76
CA LYS A 84 16.67 10.17 -15.52
C LYS A 84 15.32 10.86 -15.67
N ILE A 85 15.04 11.78 -14.77
CA ILE A 85 13.93 12.74 -14.87
C ILE A 85 14.55 14.12 -15.13
N PRO A 86 13.98 14.94 -16.03
CA PRO A 86 14.45 16.31 -16.23
C PRO A 86 14.59 17.06 -14.90
N ASN A 87 15.67 17.79 -14.74
CA ASN A 87 16.02 18.57 -13.54
C ASN A 87 16.26 17.74 -12.26
N VAL A 88 16.44 16.41 -12.36
CA VAL A 88 16.81 15.55 -11.23
C VAL A 88 18.18 14.92 -11.56
N PRO A 89 19.24 15.19 -10.74
CA PRO A 89 20.60 14.80 -11.08
C PRO A 89 20.80 13.27 -11.12
N ASN A 90 20.11 12.54 -10.27
CA ASN A 90 20.27 11.08 -10.12
C ASN A 90 19.15 10.30 -10.82
N ASN A 91 19.45 9.06 -11.24
CA ASN A 91 18.45 8.15 -11.74
C ASN A 91 17.35 7.93 -10.67
N GLN A 92 16.11 7.94 -11.11
CA GLN A 92 14.94 7.74 -10.27
C GLN A 92 14.30 6.38 -10.54
N LEU A 93 13.87 5.72 -9.48
CA LEU A 93 13.05 4.52 -9.60
C LEU A 93 11.64 4.91 -10.09
N PHE A 94 11.13 4.21 -11.09
CA PHE A 94 9.77 4.40 -11.60
C PHE A 94 8.80 3.40 -10.98
N LYS A 95 7.49 3.65 -11.13
CA LYS A 95 6.44 2.77 -10.60
C LYS A 95 6.59 1.30 -11.05
N PRO A 96 6.90 0.99 -12.34
CA PRO A 96 7.10 -0.41 -12.75
C PRO A 96 8.26 -1.09 -12.02
N GLY A 97 9.39 -0.40 -11.86
CA GLY A 97 10.54 -0.92 -11.10
C GLY A 97 10.22 -1.16 -9.64
N ALA A 98 9.50 -0.21 -8.99
CA ALA A 98 9.04 -0.38 -7.62
C ALA A 98 8.11 -1.60 -7.48
N ALA A 99 7.18 -1.81 -8.42
CA ALA A 99 6.29 -2.96 -8.42
C ALA A 99 7.04 -4.30 -8.51
N LYS A 100 8.08 -4.38 -9.36
CA LYS A 100 8.92 -5.58 -9.47
C LYS A 100 9.64 -5.89 -8.17
N ILE A 101 10.17 -4.87 -7.48
CA ILE A 101 10.87 -5.06 -6.19
C ILE A 101 9.87 -5.50 -5.11
N ILE A 102 8.69 -4.88 -5.03
CA ILE A 102 7.62 -5.25 -4.10
C ILE A 102 7.24 -6.72 -4.29
N ASN A 103 7.03 -7.16 -5.54
CA ASN A 103 6.69 -8.53 -5.85
C ASN A 103 7.82 -9.51 -5.51
N PHE A 104 9.07 -9.16 -5.81
CA PHE A 104 10.23 -9.98 -5.47
C PHE A 104 10.36 -10.20 -3.95
N LEU A 105 10.14 -9.16 -3.17
CA LEU A 105 10.19 -9.21 -1.71
C LEU A 105 8.88 -9.69 -1.07
N ARG A 106 7.86 -10.04 -1.87
CA ARG A 106 6.52 -10.47 -1.42
C ARG A 106 5.87 -9.49 -0.44
N LEU A 107 6.11 -8.19 -0.67
CA LEU A 107 5.53 -7.15 0.17
C LEU A 107 4.13 -6.76 -0.33
N ARG A 108 3.30 -6.25 0.57
CA ARG A 108 1.96 -5.73 0.28
C ARG A 108 1.90 -4.25 0.66
N PRO A 109 1.54 -3.36 -0.27
CA PRO A 109 1.35 -1.95 0.06
C PRO A 109 0.01 -1.73 0.76
N GLN A 110 0.05 -1.10 1.93
CA GLN A 110 -1.10 -0.56 2.64
C GLN A 110 -1.10 0.95 2.47
N VAL A 111 -2.22 1.52 2.05
CA VAL A 111 -2.36 2.95 1.76
C VAL A 111 -3.26 3.60 2.79
N GLN A 112 -2.80 4.68 3.39
CA GLN A 112 -3.56 5.50 4.32
C GLN A 112 -3.58 6.95 3.83
N LEU A 113 -4.77 7.51 3.67
CA LEU A 113 -4.94 8.95 3.46
C LEU A 113 -4.73 9.65 4.80
N LEU A 114 -3.75 10.55 4.87
CA LEU A 114 -3.46 11.30 6.10
C LEU A 114 -4.17 12.65 6.11
N HIS A 115 -4.03 13.41 5.02
CA HIS A 115 -4.57 14.77 4.94
C HIS A 115 -5.17 15.04 3.57
N THR A 116 -6.29 15.74 3.59
CA THR A 116 -6.86 16.42 2.43
C THR A 116 -7.01 17.87 2.79
N VAL A 117 -6.37 18.75 2.03
CA VAL A 117 -6.43 20.21 2.25
C VAL A 117 -7.06 20.84 1.03
N PHE A 118 -8.10 21.63 1.24
CA PHE A 118 -8.71 22.50 0.24
C PHE A 118 -8.32 23.94 0.52
N ASP A 119 -7.75 24.60 -0.47
CA ASP A 119 -7.44 26.02 -0.44
C ASP A 119 -8.58 26.81 -1.12
N PRO A 120 -9.32 27.63 -0.38
CA PRO A 120 -10.47 28.38 -0.92
C PRO A 120 -10.06 29.48 -1.90
N GLU A 121 -8.85 30.01 -1.82
CA GLU A 121 -8.37 31.09 -2.70
C GLU A 121 -8.00 30.54 -4.07
N THR A 122 -7.16 29.52 -4.10
CA THR A 122 -6.69 28.89 -5.34
C THR A 122 -7.61 27.79 -5.83
N LYS A 123 -8.59 27.36 -5.01
CA LYS A 123 -9.45 26.18 -5.21
C LYS A 123 -8.65 24.89 -5.40
N ALA A 124 -7.42 24.89 -4.92
CA ALA A 124 -6.54 23.74 -5.00
C ALA A 124 -6.92 22.71 -3.95
N ILE A 125 -6.79 21.44 -4.34
CA ILE A 125 -6.91 20.32 -3.42
C ILE A 125 -5.58 19.60 -3.36
N SER A 126 -5.07 19.42 -2.14
CA SER A 126 -3.85 18.66 -1.86
C SER A 126 -4.17 17.38 -1.10
N TYR A 127 -3.50 16.31 -1.47
CA TYR A 127 -3.59 15.02 -0.78
C TYR A 127 -2.22 14.60 -0.28
N THR A 128 -2.18 14.16 0.99
CA THR A 128 -1.02 13.51 1.58
C THR A 128 -1.41 12.10 1.99
N VAL A 129 -0.68 11.13 1.48
CA VAL A 129 -0.88 9.71 1.78
C VAL A 129 0.36 9.11 2.40
N LYS A 130 0.16 8.10 3.24
CA LYS A 130 1.20 7.21 3.73
C LYS A 130 1.05 5.85 3.04
N VAL A 131 2.16 5.29 2.60
CA VAL A 131 2.24 3.90 2.16
C VAL A 131 3.15 3.15 3.09
N THR A 132 2.64 2.07 3.67
CA THR A 132 3.40 1.12 4.48
C THR A 132 3.53 -0.18 3.69
N LEU A 133 4.74 -0.67 3.50
CA LEU A 133 4.98 -1.99 2.90
C LEU A 133 5.06 -3.01 4.03
N VAL A 134 4.18 -4.01 4.00
CA VAL A 134 4.13 -5.08 4.99
C VAL A 134 4.55 -6.42 4.36
N ASN A 135 5.15 -7.29 5.15
CA ASN A 135 5.48 -8.64 4.74
C ASN A 135 4.24 -9.56 4.78
N GLU A 136 4.43 -10.86 4.52
CA GLU A 136 3.37 -11.88 4.53
C GLU A 136 2.72 -12.01 5.92
N ASP A 137 3.46 -11.75 7.00
CA ASP A 137 2.98 -11.80 8.39
C ASP A 137 2.25 -10.50 8.81
N GLY A 138 2.13 -9.52 7.92
CA GLY A 138 1.53 -8.23 8.21
C GLY A 138 2.44 -7.24 8.97
N ILE A 139 3.72 -7.59 9.13
CA ILE A 139 4.70 -6.72 9.82
C ILE A 139 5.16 -5.62 8.86
N ALA A 140 5.16 -4.38 9.34
CA ALA A 140 5.64 -3.23 8.58
C ALA A 140 7.16 -3.31 8.38
N VAL A 141 7.60 -3.29 7.13
CA VAL A 141 9.01 -3.32 6.75
C VAL A 141 9.55 -1.93 6.50
N THR A 142 8.75 -1.09 5.84
CA THR A 142 9.10 0.31 5.54
C THR A 142 7.84 1.12 5.31
N GLU A 143 7.96 2.44 5.47
CA GLU A 143 6.89 3.35 5.13
C GLU A 143 7.43 4.63 4.50
N ALA A 144 6.58 5.33 3.77
CA ALA A 144 6.89 6.64 3.22
C ALA A 144 5.63 7.47 2.98
N LEU A 145 5.84 8.77 2.91
CA LEU A 145 4.81 9.74 2.57
C LEU A 145 4.89 10.13 1.09
N GLY A 146 3.76 10.47 0.53
CA GLY A 146 3.66 11.07 -0.79
C GLY A 146 2.56 12.12 -0.81
N ALA A 147 2.86 13.26 -1.42
CA ALA A 147 1.90 14.34 -1.58
C ALA A 147 1.75 14.73 -3.05
N SER A 148 0.59 15.25 -3.40
CA SER A 148 0.29 15.81 -4.71
C SER A 148 -0.87 16.80 -4.59
N ASN A 149 -0.95 17.78 -5.49
CA ASN A 149 -2.02 18.76 -5.52
C ASN A 149 -2.51 19.05 -6.95
N THR A 150 -3.69 19.67 -7.06
CA THR A 150 -4.32 19.98 -8.35
C THR A 150 -3.61 21.08 -9.14
N LEU A 151 -2.74 21.88 -8.51
CA LEU A 151 -1.98 22.94 -9.18
C LEU A 151 -0.76 22.42 -9.96
N GLU A 152 -0.42 21.14 -9.84
CA GLU A 152 0.68 20.58 -10.61
C GLU A 152 0.37 20.71 -12.13
N PRO A 153 1.32 21.19 -12.95
CA PRO A 153 1.07 21.49 -14.37
C PRO A 153 0.44 20.35 -15.18
N LYS A 154 0.77 19.11 -14.82
CA LYS A 154 0.23 17.93 -15.49
C LYS A 154 -1.28 17.71 -15.26
N PHE A 155 -1.87 18.36 -14.24
CA PHE A 155 -3.30 18.27 -13.94
C PHE A 155 -4.11 19.47 -14.45
N ALA A 156 -3.47 20.51 -15.01
CA ALA A 156 -4.13 21.73 -15.44
C ALA A 156 -5.29 21.50 -16.44
N LYS A 157 -5.25 20.43 -17.22
CA LYS A 157 -6.28 20.07 -18.21
C LYS A 157 -7.27 19.00 -17.72
N ALA A 158 -7.15 18.51 -16.50
CA ALA A 158 -7.91 17.34 -16.05
C ALA A 158 -9.34 17.67 -15.55
N GLY A 159 -9.69 18.94 -15.38
CA GLY A 159 -11.03 19.35 -14.93
C GLY A 159 -11.45 18.66 -13.62
N MET A 160 -12.72 18.27 -13.54
CA MET A 160 -13.27 17.60 -12.34
C MET A 160 -12.65 16.22 -12.07
N GLY A 161 -12.05 15.56 -13.06
CA GLY A 161 -11.34 14.30 -12.89
C GLY A 161 -9.97 14.43 -12.20
N ALA A 162 -9.48 15.67 -11.99
CA ALA A 162 -8.17 15.93 -11.40
C ALA A 162 -7.99 15.28 -10.03
N GLN A 163 -9.01 15.20 -9.20
CA GLN A 163 -8.92 14.65 -7.84
C GLN A 163 -8.40 13.20 -7.85
N ASN A 164 -8.98 12.33 -8.68
CA ASN A 164 -8.55 10.93 -8.79
C ASN A 164 -7.10 10.80 -9.27
N LEU A 165 -6.71 11.66 -10.21
CA LEU A 165 -5.35 11.70 -10.73
C LEU A 165 -4.35 12.15 -9.67
N VAL A 166 -4.71 13.17 -8.87
CA VAL A 166 -3.87 13.70 -7.79
C VAL A 166 -3.68 12.66 -6.70
N VAL A 167 -4.75 12.00 -6.23
CA VAL A 167 -4.65 10.90 -5.24
C VAL A 167 -3.77 9.78 -5.77
N SER A 168 -4.01 9.32 -7.00
CA SER A 168 -3.20 8.28 -7.63
C SER A 168 -1.72 8.65 -7.73
N GLN A 169 -1.44 9.94 -7.98
CA GLN A 169 -0.06 10.44 -8.02
C GLN A 169 0.58 10.48 -6.63
N ALA A 170 -0.15 10.90 -5.59
CA ALA A 170 0.33 10.87 -4.22
C ALA A 170 0.68 9.44 -3.78
N VAL A 171 -0.21 8.48 -4.04
CA VAL A 171 0.03 7.04 -3.79
C VAL A 171 1.26 6.53 -4.56
N LYS A 172 1.39 6.87 -5.84
CA LYS A 172 2.55 6.49 -6.65
C LYS A 172 3.86 7.01 -6.05
N ARG A 173 3.90 8.28 -5.62
CA ARG A 173 5.07 8.90 -4.99
C ARG A 173 5.42 8.19 -3.68
N ALA A 174 4.45 7.98 -2.80
CA ALA A 174 4.64 7.29 -1.54
C ALA A 174 5.17 5.86 -1.73
N THR A 175 4.57 5.10 -2.67
CA THR A 175 5.00 3.72 -2.97
C THR A 175 6.45 3.66 -3.45
N VAL A 176 6.81 4.51 -4.41
CA VAL A 176 8.19 4.57 -4.92
C VAL A 176 9.18 4.97 -3.82
N SER A 177 8.81 5.94 -2.98
CA SER A 177 9.63 6.38 -1.85
C SER A 177 9.82 5.27 -0.82
N ALA A 178 8.77 4.51 -0.48
CA ALA A 178 8.85 3.38 0.44
C ALA A 178 9.82 2.30 -0.08
N VAL A 179 9.77 1.99 -1.39
CA VAL A 179 10.71 1.04 -2.00
C VAL A 179 12.14 1.59 -2.01
N LYS A 180 12.33 2.89 -2.26
CA LYS A 180 13.67 3.52 -2.21
C LYS A 180 14.29 3.37 -0.82
N ASN A 181 13.53 3.49 0.24
CA ASN A 181 14.00 3.29 1.62
C ASN A 181 14.50 1.86 1.90
N LEU A 182 14.08 0.86 1.10
CA LEU A 182 14.57 -0.52 1.22
C LEU A 182 15.91 -0.77 0.53
N ILE A 183 16.25 0.04 -0.47
CA ILE A 183 17.42 -0.19 -1.34
C ILE A 183 18.56 0.78 -1.09
N CYS A 184 18.37 1.76 -0.19
CA CYS A 184 19.38 2.76 0.21
C CYS A 184 20.28 2.25 1.32
#